data_f6196782a5218f0f406b0c7d7e9f7e07
#
_entry.id   f6196782a5218f0f406b0c7d7e9f7e07
#
_cell.length_a   1.000
_cell.length_b   1.000
_cell.length_c   1.000
_cell.angle_alpha   90.00
_cell.angle_beta   90.00
_cell.angle_gamma   90.00
#
_symmetry.space_group_name_H-M   'P 1'
#
loop_
_entity.id
_entity.type
_entity.pdbx_description
1 polymer ?
#
loop_
_entity_poly.entity_id
_entity_poly.type
_entity_poly.pdbx_seq_one_letter_code
_entity_poly.pdbx_strand_id
1 'polypeptide(L)'
;MSCFVEEIRILNNEFSPMITRRHFLRAAGASLALPVIARAAESLPPRRLVAIHVPLGMMPDLFFPKPGETSSPYLDLLAAHRSHFTTFAGLSHPEVNGNHHAGQCFLSGAPHPGQPTFRNGLSMDQVAAETVGLETRFPHLGLSVKNGDHYADSIAISRSGVSIPSETSVERLYCRLFVAGTPEETAATMRRIEAGGSVLDLLLEKTKRLESTTSPEDRARLDQYFQSVREMETRLQRQIEWEKRPKPAVDYPQPRDIADANQIIARSKLMFDLLRLALQTDSTRVVTLSLSTFSVVPHVPGVKNETHGLTHHGNEPEKIAELRRIEEAQTVAFAEMLQAFRDVSESGSTLLDRTQILYGSCLGNANSHSTRNLPILLAGGGFKHGGHLAFDEANNTPLANLFVTMLQTLGAQTDHFSSSTGTLKGLEA
;
A
#
# COMPACT_ATOMS: atom_id res chain seq x y z
N MET A 1 67.68 11.58 24.62
CA MET A 1 68.35 11.52 23.31
C MET A 1 67.28 11.98 22.30
N SER A 2 67.39 13.16 21.99
CA SER A 2 68.00 13.90 20.87
C SER A 2 67.00 13.97 19.72
N CYS A 3 66.36 15.12 19.56
CA CYS A 3 66.59 16.18 18.54
C CYS A 3 66.01 15.80 17.17
N PHE A 4 65.22 16.63 16.48
CA PHE A 4 65.47 17.99 16.05
C PHE A 4 64.14 18.71 15.67
N VAL A 5 64.14 19.99 15.97
CA VAL A 5 63.30 21.12 15.62
C VAL A 5 63.84 21.75 14.32
N GLU A 6 63.02 22.64 13.73
CA GLU A 6 63.27 23.61 12.66
C GLU A 6 62.76 23.22 11.27
N GLU A 7 62.14 24.06 10.50
CA GLU A 7 62.14 25.53 10.41
C GLU A 7 60.93 26.06 9.62
N ILE A 8 60.42 27.18 10.07
CA ILE A 8 59.46 28.05 9.38
C ILE A 8 60.25 28.85 8.33
N ARG A 9 59.74 28.97 7.11
CA ARG A 9 60.07 30.10 6.24
C ARG A 9 58.87 30.69 5.55
N ILE A 10 58.58 31.88 5.91
CA ILE A 10 57.73 32.91 5.30
C ILE A 10 58.36 33.35 3.97
N LEU A 11 57.60 33.41 2.90
CA LEU A 11 57.85 34.33 1.79
C LEU A 11 56.53 35.00 1.39
N ASN A 12 56.64 36.30 1.43
CA ASN A 12 55.62 37.32 1.13
C ASN A 12 55.38 37.49 -0.36
N ASN A 13 54.17 37.98 -0.62
CA ASN A 13 53.78 38.94 -1.66
C ASN A 13 53.81 38.47 -3.14
N GLU A 14 52.62 38.40 -3.74
CA GLU A 14 52.39 39.25 -4.90
C GLU A 14 50.90 39.54 -5.09
N PHE A 15 50.63 40.73 -5.49
CA PHE A 15 49.39 41.47 -5.68
C PHE A 15 48.29 40.75 -6.48
N SER A 16 47.08 40.69 -5.92
CA SER A 16 45.85 40.54 -6.69
C SER A 16 45.33 41.96 -7.05
N PRO A 17 45.01 42.25 -8.32
CA PRO A 17 44.42 43.53 -8.70
C PRO A 17 42.97 43.60 -8.26
N MET A 18 42.62 44.66 -7.52
CA MET A 18 41.26 45.04 -7.17
C MET A 18 40.42 45.22 -8.46
N ILE A 19 39.40 44.38 -8.64
CA ILE A 19 38.35 44.53 -9.64
C ILE A 19 37.50 45.72 -9.24
N THR A 20 37.68 46.86 -9.93
CA THR A 20 36.89 48.07 -9.67
C THR A 20 35.44 47.91 -10.13
N ARG A 21 34.49 48.59 -9.48
CA ARG A 21 33.02 48.56 -9.79
C ARG A 21 32.71 48.79 -11.29
N ARG A 22 33.58 49.39 -12.08
CA ARG A 22 33.38 49.60 -13.51
C ARG A 22 33.55 48.35 -14.37
N HIS A 23 34.27 47.34 -13.94
CA HIS A 23 34.41 46.07 -14.68
C HIS A 23 33.21 45.12 -14.41
N PHE A 24 32.56 45.27 -13.28
CA PHE A 24 31.35 44.52 -12.95
C PHE A 24 30.13 44.98 -13.80
N LEU A 25 30.06 46.27 -14.11
CA LEU A 25 28.96 46.83 -14.94
C LEU A 25 29.09 46.61 -16.46
N ARG A 26 30.29 46.24 -16.95
CA ARG A 26 30.48 45.88 -18.34
C ARG A 26 30.27 44.38 -18.65
N ALA A 27 30.34 43.53 -17.67
CA ALA A 27 29.98 42.12 -17.78
C ALA A 27 28.48 41.85 -17.64
N ALA A 28 27.71 42.79 -17.07
CA ALA A 28 26.26 42.70 -16.93
C ALA A 28 25.45 43.12 -18.15
N GLY A 29 26.10 43.61 -19.22
CA GLY A 29 25.44 44.14 -20.43
C GLY A 29 25.34 43.17 -21.61
N ALA A 30 25.84 41.94 -21.53
CA ALA A 30 25.82 40.96 -22.59
C ALA A 30 25.01 39.70 -22.33
N SER A 31 24.20 39.68 -21.25
CA SER A 31 23.23 38.62 -21.00
C SER A 31 21.87 38.98 -21.57
N LEU A 32 21.86 39.27 -22.87
CA LEU A 32 20.61 39.39 -23.62
C LEU A 32 20.10 38.01 -23.99
N ALA A 33 19.03 37.60 -23.26
CA ALA A 33 17.89 36.86 -23.78
C ALA A 33 18.22 35.62 -24.65
N LEU A 34 18.81 34.61 -24.02
CA LEU A 34 18.32 33.27 -24.34
C LEU A 34 17.04 33.11 -23.52
N PRO A 35 15.87 32.86 -24.16
CA PRO A 35 14.74 32.28 -23.41
C PRO A 35 15.28 30.97 -22.89
N VAL A 36 15.60 30.89 -21.62
CA VAL A 36 15.63 29.62 -20.91
C VAL A 36 14.19 29.15 -21.00
N ILE A 37 13.88 28.43 -22.07
CA ILE A 37 12.83 27.45 -22.06
C ILE A 37 13.36 26.43 -21.04
N ALA A 38 13.20 26.74 -19.77
CA ALA A 38 13.10 25.73 -18.75
C ALA A 38 11.84 24.95 -19.15
N ARG A 39 12.01 24.00 -20.08
CA ARG A 39 11.14 22.88 -20.18
C ARG A 39 11.23 22.28 -18.77
N ALA A 40 10.24 22.59 -17.93
CA ALA A 40 10.02 21.84 -16.73
C ALA A 40 10.08 20.39 -17.22
N ALA A 41 11.12 19.66 -16.87
CA ALA A 41 11.16 18.24 -17.13
C ALA A 41 9.86 17.74 -16.52
N GLU A 42 8.90 17.34 -17.36
CA GLU A 42 7.65 16.79 -16.88
C GLU A 42 8.08 15.62 -15.99
N SER A 43 7.98 15.80 -14.68
CA SER A 43 8.30 14.75 -13.75
C SER A 43 7.34 13.61 -14.09
N LEU A 44 7.90 12.43 -14.32
CA LEU A 44 7.08 11.24 -14.55
C LEU A 44 6.04 11.13 -13.42
N PRO A 45 4.79 10.74 -13.76
CA PRO A 45 3.77 10.53 -12.75
C PRO A 45 4.27 9.59 -11.65
N PRO A 46 3.87 9.81 -10.39
CA PRO A 46 4.34 9.00 -9.28
C PRO A 46 3.94 7.54 -9.43
N ARG A 47 4.75 6.64 -8.91
CA ARG A 47 4.39 5.22 -8.77
C ARG A 47 3.50 5.04 -7.56
N ARG A 48 2.58 4.09 -7.63
CA ARG A 48 1.54 3.85 -6.62
C ARG A 48 1.39 2.37 -6.33
N LEU A 49 0.83 2.05 -5.16
CA LEU A 49 0.49 0.70 -4.72
C LEU A 49 -0.96 0.65 -4.25
N VAL A 50 -1.69 -0.34 -4.74
CA VAL A 50 -2.98 -0.78 -4.20
C VAL A 50 -2.89 -2.25 -3.86
N ALA A 51 -3.20 -2.63 -2.62
CA ALA A 51 -3.28 -4.03 -2.22
C ALA A 51 -4.72 -4.35 -1.81
N ILE A 52 -5.34 -5.28 -2.53
CA ILE A 52 -6.74 -5.70 -2.34
C ILE A 52 -6.76 -7.13 -1.84
N HIS A 53 -7.34 -7.33 -0.67
CA HIS A 53 -7.45 -8.63 -0.02
C HIS A 53 -8.88 -9.18 -0.09
N VAL A 54 -9.00 -10.43 -0.51
CA VAL A 54 -10.24 -11.22 -0.50
C VAL A 54 -10.14 -12.24 0.64
N PRO A 55 -10.66 -11.94 1.84
CA PRO A 55 -10.35 -12.71 3.05
C PRO A 55 -10.77 -14.17 3.03
N LEU A 56 -11.85 -14.47 2.29
CA LEU A 56 -12.44 -15.81 2.23
C LEU A 56 -11.87 -16.72 1.14
N GLY A 57 -10.80 -16.31 0.48
CA GLY A 57 -10.23 -17.07 -0.64
C GLY A 57 -10.99 -16.88 -1.94
N MET A 58 -10.61 -17.67 -2.91
CA MET A 58 -11.30 -17.86 -4.19
C MET A 58 -11.28 -19.34 -4.54
N MET A 59 -12.26 -19.83 -5.28
CA MET A 59 -12.28 -21.25 -5.71
C MET A 59 -11.11 -21.52 -6.66
N PRO A 60 -10.15 -22.39 -6.28
CA PRO A 60 -8.93 -22.62 -7.05
C PRO A 60 -9.19 -23.09 -8.49
N ASP A 61 -10.16 -24.00 -8.66
CA ASP A 61 -10.51 -24.57 -9.97
C ASP A 61 -11.12 -23.55 -10.94
N LEU A 62 -11.55 -22.40 -10.44
CA LEU A 62 -12.13 -21.32 -11.24
C LEU A 62 -11.15 -20.13 -11.39
N PHE A 63 -10.15 -20.03 -10.50
CA PHE A 63 -9.14 -18.98 -10.56
C PHE A 63 -7.90 -19.41 -11.35
N PHE A 64 -7.36 -20.60 -11.10
CA PHE A 64 -6.13 -21.04 -11.78
C PHE A 64 -6.43 -21.64 -13.15
N PRO A 65 -5.65 -21.30 -14.20
CA PRO A 65 -5.67 -22.02 -15.46
C PRO A 65 -5.31 -23.51 -15.26
N LYS A 66 -5.99 -24.39 -15.97
CA LYS A 66 -5.61 -25.81 -15.98
C LYS A 66 -4.30 -26.01 -16.72
N PRO A 67 -3.58 -27.13 -16.50
CA PRO A 67 -2.36 -27.44 -17.22
C PRO A 67 -2.57 -27.37 -18.74
N GLY A 68 -1.77 -26.52 -19.42
CA GLY A 68 -1.89 -26.28 -20.86
C GLY A 68 -2.90 -25.20 -21.27
N GLU A 69 -3.71 -24.67 -20.35
CA GLU A 69 -4.60 -23.56 -20.59
C GLU A 69 -3.93 -22.23 -20.17
N THR A 70 -4.35 -21.14 -20.80
CA THR A 70 -3.85 -19.78 -20.50
C THR A 70 -4.89 -18.92 -19.77
N SER A 71 -6.10 -19.43 -19.56
CA SER A 71 -7.21 -18.73 -18.90
C SER A 71 -8.00 -19.69 -18.00
N SER A 72 -8.90 -19.12 -17.24
CA SER A 72 -9.80 -19.83 -16.33
C SER A 72 -11.13 -19.05 -16.26
N PRO A 73 -12.21 -19.63 -15.70
CA PRO A 73 -13.51 -18.96 -15.65
C PRO A 73 -13.46 -17.54 -15.06
N TYR A 74 -12.68 -17.29 -14.02
CA TYR A 74 -12.54 -15.92 -13.47
C TYR A 74 -11.64 -15.04 -14.31
N LEU A 75 -10.61 -15.57 -14.92
CA LEU A 75 -9.71 -14.79 -15.78
C LEU A 75 -10.39 -14.40 -17.10
N ASP A 76 -11.38 -15.18 -17.56
CA ASP A 76 -12.18 -14.84 -18.74
C ASP A 76 -13.02 -13.58 -18.49
N LEU A 77 -13.48 -13.34 -17.27
CA LEU A 77 -14.16 -12.09 -16.89
C LEU A 77 -13.22 -10.87 -16.93
N LEU A 78 -11.89 -11.10 -16.88
CA LEU A 78 -10.86 -10.09 -16.99
C LEU A 78 -10.22 -10.00 -18.39
N ALA A 79 -10.78 -10.69 -19.39
CA ALA A 79 -10.16 -10.84 -20.73
C ALA A 79 -9.79 -9.51 -21.40
N ALA A 80 -10.61 -8.45 -21.22
CA ALA A 80 -10.34 -7.10 -21.76
C ALA A 80 -9.05 -6.46 -21.19
N HIS A 81 -8.53 -6.99 -20.08
CA HIS A 81 -7.35 -6.49 -19.37
C HIS A 81 -6.17 -7.46 -19.42
N ARG A 82 -6.23 -8.52 -20.25
CA ARG A 82 -5.28 -9.63 -20.24
C ARG A 82 -3.80 -9.20 -20.35
N SER A 83 -3.53 -8.17 -21.13
CA SER A 83 -2.18 -7.59 -21.28
C SER A 83 -1.72 -6.72 -20.11
N HIS A 84 -2.57 -6.50 -19.10
CA HIS A 84 -2.31 -5.59 -17.98
C HIS A 84 -2.21 -6.29 -16.63
N PHE A 85 -2.29 -7.62 -16.58
CA PHE A 85 -2.11 -8.38 -15.35
C PHE A 85 -1.36 -9.69 -15.56
N THR A 86 -0.81 -10.20 -14.47
CA THR A 86 -0.19 -11.52 -14.35
C THR A 86 -0.78 -12.24 -13.15
N THR A 87 -1.12 -13.52 -13.31
CA THR A 87 -1.54 -14.39 -12.20
C THR A 87 -0.42 -15.34 -11.82
N PHE A 88 -0.45 -15.81 -10.57
CA PHE A 88 0.61 -16.64 -10.02
C PHE A 88 0.01 -17.89 -9.39
N ALA A 89 0.60 -19.07 -9.68
CA ALA A 89 0.38 -20.31 -8.95
C ALA A 89 1.66 -20.71 -8.20
N GLY A 90 1.53 -21.49 -7.14
CA GLY A 90 2.66 -21.99 -6.36
C GLY A 90 3.30 -20.92 -5.46
N LEU A 91 2.57 -19.86 -5.07
CA LEU A 91 3.00 -18.89 -4.07
C LEU A 91 2.30 -19.11 -2.73
N SER A 92 3.04 -18.93 -1.62
CA SER A 92 2.47 -18.90 -0.26
C SER A 92 3.37 -18.12 0.69
N HIS A 93 2.86 -17.84 1.90
CA HIS A 93 3.71 -17.40 3.00
C HIS A 93 4.15 -18.62 3.81
N PRO A 94 5.46 -18.89 3.93
CA PRO A 94 5.96 -19.94 4.79
C PRO A 94 5.46 -19.79 6.22
N GLU A 95 5.06 -20.91 6.85
CA GLU A 95 4.60 -20.97 8.24
C GLU A 95 3.37 -20.11 8.59
N VAL A 96 2.74 -19.45 7.61
CA VAL A 96 1.43 -18.82 7.79
C VAL A 96 0.36 -19.88 7.65
N ASN A 97 -0.27 -20.20 8.77
CA ASN A 97 -1.36 -21.16 8.92
C ASN A 97 -2.42 -20.57 9.87
N GLY A 98 -3.35 -21.39 10.37
CA GLY A 98 -4.31 -20.94 11.37
C GLY A 98 -5.60 -20.40 10.77
N ASN A 99 -6.06 -20.98 9.66
CA ASN A 99 -7.37 -20.72 9.07
C ASN A 99 -7.51 -19.23 8.66
N HIS A 100 -8.65 -18.63 8.99
CA HIS A 100 -8.94 -17.21 8.69
C HIS A 100 -7.97 -16.22 9.36
N HIS A 101 -7.25 -16.63 10.42
CA HIS A 101 -6.19 -15.80 11.02
C HIS A 101 -5.08 -15.45 10.01
N ALA A 102 -4.89 -16.27 8.97
CA ALA A 102 -3.92 -15.98 7.91
C ALA A 102 -4.19 -14.64 7.20
N GLY A 103 -5.44 -14.19 7.15
CA GLY A 103 -5.82 -12.92 6.51
C GLY A 103 -5.06 -11.71 7.04
N GLN A 104 -4.82 -11.63 8.36
CA GLN A 104 -4.06 -10.55 8.97
C GLN A 104 -2.56 -10.53 8.58
N CYS A 105 -2.07 -11.61 7.97
CA CYS A 105 -0.68 -11.76 7.52
C CYS A 105 -0.51 -11.58 6.01
N PHE A 106 -1.57 -11.21 5.29
CA PHE A 106 -1.54 -11.11 3.82
C PHE A 106 -0.37 -10.25 3.31
N LEU A 107 -0.11 -9.10 3.93
CA LEU A 107 0.96 -8.19 3.52
C LEU A 107 2.20 -8.25 4.42
N SER A 108 2.16 -8.96 5.54
CA SER A 108 3.32 -9.09 6.45
C SER A 108 4.05 -10.42 6.30
N GLY A 109 3.33 -11.50 5.95
CA GLY A 109 3.89 -12.84 5.94
C GLY A 109 4.35 -13.35 7.31
N ALA A 110 3.85 -12.75 8.41
CA ALA A 110 4.26 -13.13 9.75
C ALA A 110 3.78 -14.56 10.10
N PRO A 111 4.67 -15.44 10.62
CA PRO A 111 4.37 -16.85 10.83
C PRO A 111 3.43 -17.08 12.03
N HIS A 112 2.73 -18.20 11.99
CA HIS A 112 1.90 -18.75 13.09
C HIS A 112 0.78 -17.83 13.61
N PRO A 113 -0.05 -17.18 12.75
CA PRO A 113 -1.07 -16.21 13.18
C PRO A 113 -2.15 -16.76 14.11
N GLY A 114 -2.34 -18.08 14.19
CA GLY A 114 -3.31 -18.72 15.08
C GLY A 114 -2.79 -19.01 16.51
N GLN A 115 -1.54 -18.72 16.81
CA GLN A 115 -0.96 -19.03 18.11
C GLN A 115 -1.20 -17.90 19.14
N PRO A 116 -1.38 -18.21 20.43
CA PRO A 116 -1.55 -17.20 21.49
C PRO A 116 -0.37 -16.23 21.63
N THR A 117 0.82 -16.65 21.22
CA THR A 117 2.06 -15.86 21.26
C THR A 117 2.29 -15.06 19.98
N PHE A 118 1.35 -15.10 19.03
CA PHE A 118 1.50 -14.44 17.75
C PHE A 118 1.78 -12.94 17.89
N ARG A 119 2.76 -12.49 17.14
CA ARG A 119 3.05 -11.07 16.93
C ARG A 119 3.17 -10.83 15.44
N ASN A 120 2.37 -9.93 14.92
CA ASN A 120 2.44 -9.56 13.51
C ASN A 120 3.71 -8.74 13.23
N GLY A 121 4.15 -8.74 11.98
CA GLY A 121 5.29 -7.96 11.49
C GLY A 121 4.84 -6.77 10.65
N LEU A 122 5.80 -5.90 10.33
CA LEU A 122 5.58 -4.79 9.39
C LEU A 122 5.03 -5.30 8.06
N SER A 123 3.96 -4.69 7.57
CA SER A 123 3.38 -5.04 6.27
C SER A 123 4.04 -4.28 5.11
N MET A 124 4.03 -4.87 3.92
CA MET A 124 4.67 -4.38 2.70
C MET A 124 4.18 -2.98 2.29
N ASP A 125 2.90 -2.70 2.46
CA ASP A 125 2.29 -1.40 2.19
C ASP A 125 2.88 -0.28 3.06
N GLN A 126 3.32 -0.56 4.28
CA GLN A 126 3.97 0.43 5.14
C GLN A 126 5.39 0.76 4.66
N VAL A 127 6.13 -0.22 4.14
CA VAL A 127 7.42 0.02 3.46
C VAL A 127 7.20 0.87 2.20
N ALA A 128 6.16 0.56 1.42
CA ALA A 128 5.77 1.37 0.27
C ALA A 128 5.37 2.80 0.68
N ALA A 129 4.63 2.98 1.79
CA ALA A 129 4.26 4.28 2.31
C ALA A 129 5.47 5.12 2.75
N GLU A 130 6.48 4.50 3.33
CA GLU A 130 7.76 5.14 3.65
C GLU A 130 8.54 5.54 2.38
N THR A 131 8.38 4.80 1.28
CA THR A 131 9.10 5.03 0.02
C THR A 131 8.44 6.10 -0.86
N VAL A 132 7.13 5.99 -1.12
CA VAL A 132 6.43 6.87 -2.08
C VAL A 132 5.30 7.69 -1.46
N GLY A 133 4.85 7.35 -0.24
CA GLY A 133 3.68 7.98 0.38
C GLY A 133 3.99 9.27 1.13
N LEU A 134 5.23 9.49 1.55
CA LEU A 134 5.59 10.61 2.44
C LEU A 134 5.40 12.00 1.83
N GLU A 135 5.30 12.11 0.52
CA GLU A 135 5.05 13.36 -0.20
C GLU A 135 3.56 13.68 -0.36
N THR A 136 2.68 12.81 0.11
CA THR A 136 1.22 12.94 -0.03
C THR A 136 0.54 13.32 1.28
N ARG A 137 -0.71 13.81 1.19
CA ARG A 137 -1.53 14.16 2.37
C ARG A 137 -1.74 12.94 3.29
N PHE A 138 -1.94 11.78 2.69
CA PHE A 138 -2.12 10.50 3.40
C PHE A 138 -1.04 9.54 2.92
N PRO A 139 0.04 9.33 3.68
CA PRO A 139 1.09 8.38 3.29
C PRO A 139 0.57 6.98 2.99
N HIS A 140 -0.51 6.59 3.66
CA HIS A 140 -1.24 5.34 3.47
C HIS A 140 -2.73 5.55 3.76
N LEU A 141 -3.60 4.90 3.00
CA LEU A 141 -5.02 4.76 3.28
C LEU A 141 -5.40 3.29 3.46
N GLY A 142 -5.80 2.92 4.67
CA GLY A 142 -6.41 1.62 4.95
C GLY A 142 -7.92 1.70 4.77
N LEU A 143 -8.49 0.80 3.95
CA LEU A 143 -9.90 0.76 3.60
C LEU A 143 -10.48 -0.63 3.82
N SER A 144 -11.77 -0.72 4.16
CA SER A 144 -12.52 -1.96 4.20
C SER A 144 -13.96 -1.72 3.78
N VAL A 145 -14.57 -2.66 3.06
CA VAL A 145 -15.98 -2.55 2.65
C VAL A 145 -16.96 -2.89 3.76
N LYS A 146 -16.47 -3.44 4.87
CA LYS A 146 -17.28 -3.87 6.02
C LYS A 146 -16.48 -3.75 7.32
N ASN A 147 -17.16 -3.43 8.43
CA ASN A 147 -16.67 -3.51 9.80
C ASN A 147 -17.00 -4.85 10.44
N GLY A 148 -16.22 -5.24 11.44
CA GLY A 148 -16.56 -6.30 12.37
C GLY A 148 -16.00 -7.68 12.02
N ASP A 149 -14.99 -7.71 11.15
CA ASP A 149 -14.23 -8.92 10.82
C ASP A 149 -12.89 -8.90 11.52
N HIS A 150 -12.81 -9.50 12.69
CA HIS A 150 -11.61 -9.52 13.54
C HIS A 150 -10.32 -9.99 12.83
N TYR A 151 -10.45 -10.73 11.71
CA TYR A 151 -9.30 -11.32 10.99
C TYR A 151 -8.92 -10.59 9.71
N ALA A 152 -9.71 -9.64 9.27
CA ALA A 152 -9.55 -9.07 7.94
C ALA A 152 -10.00 -7.61 7.79
N ASP A 153 -10.30 -6.92 8.88
CA ASP A 153 -10.70 -5.50 8.84
C ASP A 153 -9.56 -4.61 8.37
N SER A 154 -8.32 -4.99 8.64
CA SER A 154 -7.13 -4.33 8.12
C SER A 154 -6.01 -5.33 7.86
N ILE A 155 -5.36 -5.17 6.71
CA ILE A 155 -4.16 -5.92 6.32
C ILE A 155 -2.90 -5.07 6.45
N ALA A 156 -3.04 -3.80 6.87
CA ALA A 156 -1.95 -2.88 7.13
C ALA A 156 -1.47 -3.00 8.57
N ILE A 157 -0.21 -3.34 8.77
CA ILE A 157 0.41 -3.58 10.06
C ILE A 157 1.60 -2.65 10.24
N SER A 158 1.61 -1.91 11.33
CA SER A 158 2.70 -1.00 11.68
C SER A 158 4.00 -1.76 11.99
N ARG A 159 5.11 -1.04 12.05
CA ARG A 159 6.43 -1.58 12.44
C ARG A 159 6.41 -2.21 13.85
N SER A 160 5.55 -1.77 14.72
CA SER A 160 5.35 -2.35 16.06
C SER A 160 4.44 -3.59 16.08
N GLY A 161 3.96 -4.07 14.92
CA GLY A 161 3.09 -5.23 14.81
C GLY A 161 1.61 -4.93 15.12
N VAL A 162 1.23 -3.66 15.20
CA VAL A 162 -0.15 -3.23 15.49
C VAL A 162 -0.90 -2.99 14.19
N SER A 163 -2.13 -3.51 14.13
CA SER A 163 -3.04 -3.28 12.99
C SER A 163 -3.40 -1.80 12.87
N ILE A 164 -3.27 -1.26 11.67
CA ILE A 164 -3.67 0.11 11.33
C ILE A 164 -5.16 0.09 10.95
N PRO A 165 -6.03 0.84 11.67
CA PRO A 165 -7.46 0.80 11.40
C PRO A 165 -7.82 1.21 9.98
N SER A 166 -8.81 0.54 9.38
CA SER A 166 -9.34 0.85 8.06
C SER A 166 -10.57 1.75 8.15
N GLU A 167 -10.72 2.66 7.17
CA GLU A 167 -11.95 3.42 6.97
C GLU A 167 -12.96 2.57 6.20
N THR A 168 -14.19 2.55 6.68
CA THR A 168 -15.29 1.75 6.10
C THR A 168 -16.44 2.59 5.55
N SER A 169 -16.47 3.88 5.89
CA SER A 169 -17.47 4.83 5.42
C SER A 169 -16.95 5.57 4.19
N VAL A 170 -17.62 5.39 3.06
CA VAL A 170 -17.31 6.13 1.83
C VAL A 170 -17.60 7.62 1.99
N GLU A 171 -18.63 7.99 2.77
CA GLU A 171 -18.98 9.37 3.06
C GLU A 171 -17.87 10.07 3.87
N ARG A 172 -17.37 9.44 4.95
CA ARG A 172 -16.23 9.96 5.74
C ARG A 172 -14.95 10.03 4.93
N LEU A 173 -14.66 8.99 4.13
CA LEU A 173 -13.48 8.97 3.26
C LEU A 173 -13.52 10.13 2.28
N TYR A 174 -14.66 10.36 1.60
CA TYR A 174 -14.83 11.47 0.67
C TYR A 174 -14.61 12.82 1.37
N CYS A 175 -15.21 13.03 2.54
CA CYS A 175 -15.03 14.26 3.32
C CYS A 175 -13.55 14.47 3.71
N ARG A 176 -12.86 13.42 4.14
CA ARG A 176 -11.43 13.50 4.47
C ARG A 176 -10.58 13.90 3.27
N LEU A 177 -10.88 13.38 2.09
CA LEU A 177 -10.09 13.59 0.88
C LEU A 177 -10.38 14.95 0.22
N PHE A 178 -11.65 15.35 0.10
CA PHE A 178 -12.09 16.36 -0.86
C PHE A 178 -12.87 17.54 -0.24
N VAL A 179 -13.48 17.38 0.93
CA VAL A 179 -14.27 18.45 1.54
C VAL A 179 -13.38 19.30 2.47
N ALA A 180 -13.26 20.59 2.19
CA ALA A 180 -12.58 21.50 3.08
C ALA A 180 -13.34 21.61 4.42
N GLY A 181 -12.62 21.48 5.53
CA GLY A 181 -13.17 21.76 6.85
C GLY A 181 -13.48 23.24 7.04
N THR A 182 -14.41 23.56 7.94
CA THR A 182 -14.59 24.95 8.39
C THR A 182 -13.32 25.44 9.09
N PRO A 183 -13.11 26.77 9.21
CA PRO A 183 -12.00 27.30 10.00
C PRO A 183 -11.95 26.76 11.43
N GLU A 184 -13.12 26.56 12.06
CA GLU A 184 -13.26 26.02 13.41
C GLU A 184 -12.85 24.55 13.49
N GLU A 185 -13.27 23.73 12.53
CA GLU A 185 -12.90 22.31 12.44
C GLU A 185 -11.41 22.15 12.18
N THR A 186 -10.85 22.94 11.28
CA THR A 186 -9.41 22.99 10.99
C THR A 186 -8.63 23.37 12.25
N ALA A 187 -9.04 24.43 12.94
CA ALA A 187 -8.42 24.85 14.20
C ALA A 187 -8.54 23.77 15.30
N ALA A 188 -9.68 23.08 15.39
CA ALA A 188 -9.86 21.98 16.34
C ALA A 188 -8.97 20.78 16.01
N THR A 189 -8.77 20.49 14.73
CA THR A 189 -7.86 19.42 14.26
C THR A 189 -6.42 19.80 14.58
N MET A 190 -6.01 21.02 14.29
CA MET A 190 -4.67 21.53 14.62
C MET A 190 -4.37 21.40 16.12
N ARG A 191 -5.29 21.86 17.00
CA ARG A 191 -5.13 21.72 18.46
C ARG A 191 -4.98 20.27 18.91
N ARG A 192 -5.71 19.32 18.28
CA ARG A 192 -5.58 17.88 18.60
C ARG A 192 -4.21 17.32 18.20
N ILE A 193 -3.68 17.74 17.05
CA ILE A 193 -2.36 17.33 16.59
C ILE A 193 -1.28 17.89 17.51
N GLU A 194 -1.37 19.18 17.87
CA GLU A 194 -0.44 19.83 18.79
C GLU A 194 -0.47 19.18 20.19
N ALA A 195 -1.68 18.87 20.69
CA ALA A 195 -1.81 18.13 21.95
C ALA A 195 -1.19 16.73 21.89
N GLY A 196 -1.34 16.03 20.75
CA GLY A 196 -0.67 14.75 20.49
C GLY A 196 0.86 14.88 20.52
N GLY A 197 1.41 15.89 19.88
CA GLY A 197 2.84 16.24 19.94
C GLY A 197 3.35 16.44 21.37
N SER A 198 2.64 17.23 22.16
CA SER A 198 2.99 17.49 23.57
C SER A 198 3.01 16.21 24.44
N VAL A 199 2.13 15.24 24.15
CA VAL A 199 2.15 13.94 24.84
C VAL A 199 3.37 13.13 24.45
N LEU A 200 3.75 13.14 23.17
CA LEU A 200 4.94 12.46 22.67
C LEU A 200 6.22 13.04 23.27
N ASP A 201 6.35 14.36 23.35
CA ASP A 201 7.47 15.05 24.01
C ASP A 201 7.64 14.58 25.47
N LEU A 202 6.52 14.53 26.22
CA LEU A 202 6.53 14.06 27.62
C LEU A 202 6.94 12.59 27.75
N LEU A 203 6.50 11.76 26.82
CA LEU A 203 6.88 10.33 26.76
C LEU A 203 8.37 10.19 26.47
N LEU A 204 8.91 10.92 25.50
CA LEU A 204 10.32 10.93 25.18
C LEU A 204 11.19 11.36 26.40
N GLU A 205 10.78 12.42 27.10
CA GLU A 205 11.50 12.88 28.28
C GLU A 205 11.53 11.83 29.40
N LYS A 206 10.37 11.22 29.69
CA LYS A 206 10.27 10.15 30.70
C LYS A 206 11.13 8.93 30.32
N THR A 207 11.11 8.53 29.07
CA THR A 207 11.81 7.35 28.61
C THR A 207 13.33 7.55 28.57
N LYS A 208 13.81 8.76 28.20
CA LYS A 208 15.24 9.11 28.32
C LYS A 208 15.78 8.97 29.76
N ARG A 209 14.97 9.25 30.76
CA ARG A 209 15.34 9.04 32.17
C ARG A 209 15.47 7.55 32.52
N LEU A 210 14.69 6.67 31.90
CA LEU A 210 14.76 5.23 32.10
C LEU A 210 15.99 4.62 31.41
N GLU A 211 16.45 5.18 30.29
CA GLU A 211 17.57 4.67 29.49
C GLU A 211 18.87 4.55 30.31
N SER A 212 19.11 5.49 31.24
CA SER A 212 20.30 5.51 32.10
C SER A 212 20.34 4.38 33.14
N THR A 213 19.22 3.71 33.42
CA THR A 213 19.06 2.68 34.47
C THR A 213 18.73 1.28 33.90
N THR A 214 18.71 1.13 32.59
CA THR A 214 18.15 -0.05 31.91
C THR A 214 19.24 -1.00 31.40
N SER A 215 18.94 -2.31 31.35
CA SER A 215 19.85 -3.34 30.81
C SER A 215 20.14 -3.13 29.31
N PRO A 216 21.24 -3.67 28.74
CA PRO A 216 21.51 -3.57 27.31
C PRO A 216 20.39 -4.13 26.40
N GLU A 217 19.73 -5.22 26.85
CA GLU A 217 18.62 -5.84 26.10
C GLU A 217 17.36 -4.96 26.12
N ASP A 218 17.04 -4.38 27.26
CA ASP A 218 15.91 -3.46 27.37
C ASP A 218 16.19 -2.11 26.70
N ARG A 219 17.47 -1.73 26.61
CA ARG A 219 17.87 -0.51 25.87
C ARG A 219 17.55 -0.62 24.38
N ALA A 220 17.79 -1.78 23.76
CA ALA A 220 17.40 -2.01 22.36
C ALA A 220 15.87 -1.90 22.14
N ARG A 221 15.06 -2.32 23.13
CA ARG A 221 13.58 -2.15 23.11
C ARG A 221 13.18 -0.68 23.27
N LEU A 222 13.87 0.04 24.13
CA LEU A 222 13.67 1.49 24.31
C LEU A 222 14.02 2.26 23.04
N ASP A 223 15.11 1.91 22.35
CA ASP A 223 15.50 2.53 21.08
C ASP A 223 14.43 2.35 20.00
N GLN A 224 13.85 1.14 19.88
CA GLN A 224 12.71 0.89 18.99
C GLN A 224 11.50 1.75 19.36
N TYR A 225 11.22 1.90 20.65
CA TYR A 225 10.14 2.77 21.12
C TYR A 225 10.42 4.24 20.77
N PHE A 226 11.63 4.74 21.01
CA PHE A 226 12.05 6.10 20.64
C PHE A 226 11.90 6.36 19.14
N GLN A 227 12.31 5.40 18.32
CA GLN A 227 12.17 5.51 16.88
C GLN A 227 10.70 5.61 16.49
N SER A 228 9.83 4.77 17.05
CA SER A 228 8.38 4.83 16.81
C SER A 228 7.75 6.18 17.20
N VAL A 229 8.19 6.75 18.33
CA VAL A 229 7.71 8.07 18.77
C VAL A 229 8.18 9.17 17.81
N ARG A 230 9.45 9.17 17.38
CA ARG A 230 9.97 10.14 16.40
C ARG A 230 9.28 10.05 15.04
N GLU A 231 8.98 8.84 14.58
CA GLU A 231 8.20 8.61 13.35
C GLU A 231 6.79 9.22 13.48
N MET A 232 6.16 9.05 14.64
CA MET A 232 4.84 9.63 14.93
C MET A 232 4.90 11.17 14.99
N GLU A 233 5.89 11.77 15.63
CA GLU A 233 6.11 13.22 15.63
C GLU A 233 6.25 13.77 14.21
N THR A 234 7.07 13.11 13.39
CA THR A 234 7.28 13.49 11.99
C THR A 234 5.97 13.43 11.20
N ARG A 235 5.16 12.40 11.43
CA ARG A 235 3.83 12.27 10.81
C ARG A 235 2.88 13.39 11.24
N LEU A 236 2.85 13.72 12.52
CA LEU A 236 2.00 14.82 13.05
C LEU A 236 2.42 16.19 12.48
N GLN A 237 3.71 16.48 12.42
CA GLN A 237 4.22 17.71 11.83
C GLN A 237 3.83 17.86 10.36
N ARG A 238 3.97 16.78 9.58
CA ARG A 238 3.52 16.76 8.17
C ARG A 238 2.02 16.95 8.04
N GLN A 239 1.24 16.34 8.92
CA GLN A 239 -0.21 16.52 8.94
C GLN A 239 -0.60 17.99 9.16
N ILE A 240 0.09 18.72 10.06
CA ILE A 240 -0.11 20.17 10.26
C ILE A 240 0.11 20.95 8.97
N GLU A 241 1.17 20.62 8.22
CA GLU A 241 1.46 21.31 6.96
C GLU A 241 0.42 20.99 5.88
N TRP A 242 -0.06 19.76 5.82
CA TRP A 242 -1.10 19.35 4.89
C TRP A 242 -2.47 19.96 5.22
N GLU A 243 -2.79 20.18 6.50
CA GLU A 243 -4.03 20.87 6.90
C GLU A 243 -4.07 22.35 6.44
N LYS A 244 -2.91 22.98 6.24
CA LYS A 244 -2.80 24.31 5.66
C LYS A 244 -2.99 24.37 4.15
N ARG A 245 -2.88 23.23 3.45
CA ARG A 245 -3.03 23.14 1.99
C ARG A 245 -4.49 22.86 1.62
N PRO A 246 -5.02 23.48 0.56
CA PRO A 246 -6.36 23.15 0.09
C PRO A 246 -6.46 21.65 -0.29
N LYS A 247 -7.63 21.09 -0.08
CA LYS A 247 -7.95 19.76 -0.60
C LYS A 247 -8.23 19.84 -2.10
N PRO A 248 -7.91 18.79 -2.88
CA PRO A 248 -8.20 18.76 -4.30
C PRO A 248 -9.71 18.81 -4.55
N ALA A 249 -10.12 19.50 -5.62
CA ALA A 249 -11.48 19.45 -6.12
C ALA A 249 -11.62 18.29 -7.10
N VAL A 250 -12.73 17.57 -7.03
CA VAL A 250 -13.06 16.47 -7.94
C VAL A 250 -14.47 16.65 -8.49
N ASP A 251 -14.65 16.30 -9.76
CA ASP A 251 -16.00 16.23 -10.37
C ASP A 251 -16.59 14.85 -10.10
N TYR A 252 -16.99 14.64 -8.87
CA TYR A 252 -17.63 13.41 -8.40
C TYR A 252 -18.60 13.77 -7.26
N PRO A 253 -19.87 13.34 -7.36
CA PRO A 253 -20.85 13.66 -6.32
C PRO A 253 -20.45 13.01 -5.00
N GLN A 254 -20.65 13.72 -3.89
CA GLN A 254 -20.40 13.15 -2.57
C GLN A 254 -21.24 11.89 -2.37
N PRO A 255 -20.63 10.72 -2.18
CA PRO A 255 -21.35 9.49 -2.00
C PRO A 255 -21.97 9.43 -0.61
N ARG A 256 -23.02 8.63 -0.49
CA ARG A 256 -23.62 8.25 0.79
C ARG A 256 -23.25 6.82 1.12
N ASP A 257 -23.13 6.54 2.41
CA ASP A 257 -22.92 5.18 2.88
C ASP A 257 -24.13 4.31 2.54
N ILE A 258 -23.89 3.13 1.99
CA ILE A 258 -24.91 2.11 1.80
C ILE A 258 -25.10 1.38 3.13
N ALA A 259 -26.24 1.57 3.77
CA ALA A 259 -26.53 1.02 5.09
C ALA A 259 -26.66 -0.52 5.09
N ASP A 260 -27.24 -1.07 4.01
CA ASP A 260 -27.40 -2.51 3.87
C ASP A 260 -26.06 -3.21 3.58
N ALA A 261 -25.58 -4.00 4.55
CA ALA A 261 -24.33 -4.74 4.45
C ALA A 261 -24.33 -5.80 3.35
N ASN A 262 -25.51 -6.29 2.92
CA ASN A 262 -25.65 -7.28 1.86
C ASN A 262 -25.40 -6.69 0.46
N GLN A 263 -25.46 -5.36 0.31
CA GLN A 263 -25.07 -4.68 -0.93
C GLN A 263 -23.54 -4.57 -1.08
N ILE A 264 -22.84 -5.61 -0.74
CA ILE A 264 -21.37 -5.61 -0.65
C ILE A 264 -20.69 -5.28 -1.97
N ILE A 265 -21.24 -5.70 -3.12
CA ILE A 265 -20.70 -5.40 -4.45
C ILE A 265 -20.82 -3.90 -4.75
N ALA A 266 -21.96 -3.28 -4.47
CA ALA A 266 -22.14 -1.85 -4.65
C ALA A 266 -21.23 -1.03 -3.71
N ARG A 267 -21.06 -1.45 -2.46
CA ARG A 267 -20.12 -0.85 -1.50
C ARG A 267 -18.68 -0.95 -2.00
N SER A 268 -18.29 -2.10 -2.57
CA SER A 268 -16.96 -2.30 -3.16
C SER A 268 -16.71 -1.34 -4.31
N LYS A 269 -17.68 -1.17 -5.22
CA LYS A 269 -17.57 -0.24 -6.36
C LYS A 269 -17.39 1.22 -5.91
N LEU A 270 -18.18 1.68 -4.91
CA LEU A 270 -17.99 3.02 -4.35
C LEU A 270 -16.60 3.20 -3.72
N MET A 271 -16.09 2.17 -3.04
CA MET A 271 -14.75 2.22 -2.47
C MET A 271 -13.67 2.25 -3.56
N PHE A 272 -13.85 1.51 -4.66
CA PHE A 272 -12.97 1.54 -5.84
C PHE A 272 -12.95 2.93 -6.49
N ASP A 273 -14.10 3.60 -6.61
CA ASP A 273 -14.15 4.96 -7.14
C ASP A 273 -13.37 5.94 -6.27
N LEU A 274 -13.53 5.89 -4.95
CA LEU A 274 -12.84 6.80 -4.03
C LEU A 274 -11.34 6.54 -3.97
N LEU A 275 -10.90 5.27 -3.98
CA LEU A 275 -9.47 4.99 -4.02
C LEU A 275 -8.84 5.47 -5.33
N ARG A 276 -9.53 5.31 -6.49
CA ARG A 276 -9.08 5.84 -7.77
C ARG A 276 -8.93 7.36 -7.71
N LEU A 277 -9.93 8.08 -7.22
CA LEU A 277 -9.89 9.54 -7.06
C LEU A 277 -8.77 9.98 -6.11
N ALA A 278 -8.55 9.28 -5.01
CA ALA A 278 -7.47 9.56 -4.07
C ALA A 278 -6.08 9.43 -4.72
N LEU A 279 -5.89 8.41 -5.58
CA LEU A 279 -4.65 8.20 -6.33
C LEU A 279 -4.50 9.21 -7.47
N GLN A 280 -5.57 9.49 -8.21
CA GLN A 280 -5.58 10.45 -9.33
C GLN A 280 -5.24 11.87 -8.87
N THR A 281 -5.69 12.26 -7.67
CA THR A 281 -5.41 13.57 -7.07
C THR A 281 -4.09 13.62 -6.28
N ASP A 282 -3.31 12.54 -6.30
CA ASP A 282 -2.11 12.35 -5.49
C ASP A 282 -2.33 12.65 -3.99
N SER A 283 -3.57 12.45 -3.51
CA SER A 283 -3.89 12.56 -2.08
C SER A 283 -3.22 11.44 -1.27
N THR A 284 -3.00 10.29 -1.89
CA THR A 284 -2.21 9.16 -1.41
C THR A 284 -1.57 8.44 -2.58
N ARG A 285 -0.52 7.65 -2.32
CA ARG A 285 0.11 6.74 -3.30
C ARG A 285 0.05 5.29 -2.86
N VAL A 286 -0.43 5.02 -1.65
CA VAL A 286 -0.49 3.66 -1.09
C VAL A 286 -1.86 3.42 -0.45
N VAL A 287 -2.55 2.40 -0.92
CA VAL A 287 -3.88 2.02 -0.44
C VAL A 287 -3.92 0.52 -0.15
N THR A 288 -4.48 0.15 0.99
CA THR A 288 -4.89 -1.23 1.28
C THR A 288 -6.40 -1.31 1.37
N LEU A 289 -6.99 -2.36 0.82
CA LEU A 289 -8.44 -2.55 0.83
C LEU A 289 -8.79 -4.00 1.17
N SER A 290 -9.64 -4.21 2.17
CA SER A 290 -10.24 -5.51 2.47
C SER A 290 -11.64 -5.62 1.88
N LEU A 291 -11.88 -6.63 1.05
CA LEU A 291 -13.17 -6.97 0.45
C LEU A 291 -13.88 -8.05 1.30
N SER A 292 -14.03 -7.81 2.59
CA SER A 292 -14.64 -8.77 3.50
C SER A 292 -16.12 -8.98 3.19
N THR A 293 -16.52 -10.25 3.07
CA THR A 293 -17.90 -10.69 2.87
C THR A 293 -18.39 -11.64 3.97
N PHE A 294 -17.66 -11.75 5.08
CA PHE A 294 -18.10 -12.54 6.25
C PHE A 294 -19.50 -12.10 6.72
N SER A 295 -20.32 -13.06 7.08
CA SER A 295 -21.66 -12.85 7.66
C SER A 295 -22.57 -11.94 6.82
N VAL A 296 -22.42 -11.95 5.49
CA VAL A 296 -23.33 -11.27 4.57
C VAL A 296 -23.93 -12.26 3.56
N VAL A 297 -25.15 -12.01 3.16
CA VAL A 297 -25.82 -12.67 2.02
C VAL A 297 -25.81 -11.65 0.88
N PRO A 298 -24.82 -11.70 -0.04
CA PRO A 298 -24.68 -10.69 -1.07
C PRO A 298 -25.92 -10.59 -1.96
N HIS A 299 -26.35 -9.37 -2.29
CA HIS A 299 -27.41 -9.11 -3.27
C HIS A 299 -26.92 -9.43 -4.69
N VAL A 300 -26.67 -10.70 -4.93
CA VAL A 300 -26.33 -11.27 -6.24
C VAL A 300 -27.45 -12.23 -6.66
N PRO A 301 -27.96 -12.16 -7.88
CA PRO A 301 -29.05 -13.04 -8.32
C PRO A 301 -28.73 -14.52 -8.11
N GLY A 302 -29.62 -15.24 -7.42
CA GLY A 302 -29.47 -16.67 -7.12
C GLY A 302 -28.59 -16.99 -5.91
N VAL A 303 -28.16 -16.00 -5.13
CA VAL A 303 -27.49 -16.17 -3.83
C VAL A 303 -28.55 -16.07 -2.73
N LYS A 304 -28.56 -17.03 -1.81
CA LYS A 304 -29.52 -17.12 -0.69
C LYS A 304 -28.85 -17.35 0.65
N ASN A 305 -27.59 -17.78 0.63
CA ASN A 305 -26.84 -18.17 1.80
C ASN A 305 -25.68 -17.19 2.07
N GLU A 306 -25.26 -17.17 3.31
CA GLU A 306 -24.16 -16.34 3.81
C GLU A 306 -22.82 -16.82 3.22
N THR A 307 -21.98 -15.87 2.80
CA THR A 307 -20.77 -16.14 2.02
C THR A 307 -19.81 -17.10 2.74
N HIS A 308 -19.53 -16.88 4.04
CA HIS A 308 -18.59 -17.73 4.78
C HIS A 308 -19.09 -19.18 4.86
N GLY A 309 -20.40 -19.41 5.09
CA GLY A 309 -20.99 -20.74 5.06
C GLY A 309 -20.87 -21.41 3.68
N LEU A 310 -20.94 -20.61 2.61
CA LEU A 310 -20.74 -21.12 1.24
C LEU A 310 -19.28 -21.51 0.97
N THR A 311 -18.29 -20.83 1.56
CA THR A 311 -16.88 -21.24 1.39
C THR A 311 -16.58 -22.61 1.99
N HIS A 312 -17.39 -23.06 2.97
CA HIS A 312 -17.36 -24.42 3.52
C HIS A 312 -18.35 -25.33 2.78
N HIS A 313 -18.27 -25.33 1.45
CA HIS A 313 -19.24 -26.01 0.58
C HIS A 313 -19.23 -27.53 0.68
N GLY A 314 -18.20 -28.16 1.23
CA GLY A 314 -18.15 -29.63 1.36
C GLY A 314 -18.35 -30.38 0.05
N ASN A 315 -18.03 -29.75 -1.08
CA ASN A 315 -18.26 -30.22 -2.45
C ASN A 315 -19.76 -30.33 -2.85
N GLU A 316 -20.67 -29.66 -2.12
CA GLU A 316 -22.08 -29.57 -2.49
C GLU A 316 -22.26 -28.67 -3.73
N PRO A 317 -22.82 -29.19 -4.86
CA PRO A 317 -22.91 -28.42 -6.11
C PRO A 317 -23.70 -27.14 -6.00
N GLU A 318 -24.74 -27.10 -5.16
CA GLU A 318 -25.59 -25.92 -4.96
C GLU A 318 -24.83 -24.80 -4.26
N LYS A 319 -24.07 -25.11 -3.21
CA LYS A 319 -23.21 -24.14 -2.50
C LYS A 319 -22.10 -23.60 -3.40
N ILE A 320 -21.47 -24.50 -4.18
CA ILE A 320 -20.45 -24.11 -5.17
C ILE A 320 -21.04 -23.16 -6.21
N ALA A 321 -22.27 -23.43 -6.69
CA ALA A 321 -22.93 -22.56 -7.66
C ALA A 321 -23.28 -21.18 -7.10
N GLU A 322 -23.68 -21.08 -5.82
CA GLU A 322 -23.93 -19.79 -5.16
C GLU A 322 -22.62 -19.01 -4.93
N LEU A 323 -21.59 -19.69 -4.38
CA LEU A 323 -20.26 -19.09 -4.14
C LEU A 323 -19.66 -18.55 -5.44
N ARG A 324 -19.73 -19.34 -6.51
CA ARG A 324 -19.28 -18.93 -7.84
C ARG A 324 -19.89 -17.61 -8.29
N ARG A 325 -21.21 -17.41 -8.11
CA ARG A 325 -21.89 -16.17 -8.48
C ARG A 325 -21.36 -14.96 -7.70
N ILE A 326 -21.05 -15.15 -6.42
CA ILE A 326 -20.47 -14.09 -5.57
C ILE A 326 -19.09 -13.72 -6.09
N GLU A 327 -18.21 -14.70 -6.30
CA GLU A 327 -16.84 -14.50 -6.75
C GLU A 327 -16.79 -13.93 -8.19
N GLU A 328 -17.70 -14.36 -9.09
CA GLU A 328 -17.87 -13.76 -10.42
C GLU A 328 -18.29 -12.29 -10.32
N ALA A 329 -19.24 -11.94 -9.45
CA ALA A 329 -19.66 -10.55 -9.25
C ALA A 329 -18.54 -9.67 -8.69
N GLN A 330 -17.70 -10.19 -7.78
CA GLN A 330 -16.51 -9.51 -7.26
C GLN A 330 -15.46 -9.33 -8.37
N THR A 331 -15.24 -10.35 -9.19
CA THR A 331 -14.28 -10.31 -10.30
C THR A 331 -14.73 -9.30 -11.37
N VAL A 332 -16.01 -9.23 -11.69
CA VAL A 332 -16.57 -8.22 -12.62
C VAL A 332 -16.37 -6.80 -12.04
N ALA A 333 -16.66 -6.59 -10.75
CA ALA A 333 -16.42 -5.29 -10.13
C ALA A 333 -14.94 -4.89 -10.15
N PHE A 334 -14.03 -5.87 -10.00
CA PHE A 334 -12.59 -5.63 -10.15
C PHE A 334 -12.21 -5.31 -11.60
N ALA A 335 -12.80 -5.97 -12.60
CA ALA A 335 -12.60 -5.63 -14.03
C ALA A 335 -13.02 -4.19 -14.34
N GLU A 336 -14.17 -3.75 -13.82
CA GLU A 336 -14.65 -2.36 -13.97
C GLU A 336 -13.68 -1.36 -13.32
N MET A 337 -13.11 -1.70 -12.16
CA MET A 337 -12.06 -0.88 -11.52
C MET A 337 -10.82 -0.78 -12.40
N LEU A 338 -10.32 -1.88 -12.96
CA LEU A 338 -9.17 -1.86 -13.87
C LEU A 338 -9.45 -0.99 -15.10
N GLN A 339 -10.67 -1.06 -15.66
CA GLN A 339 -11.08 -0.20 -16.77
C GLN A 339 -11.04 1.27 -16.37
N ALA A 340 -11.63 1.62 -15.21
CA ALA A 340 -11.63 2.99 -14.72
C ALA A 340 -10.20 3.55 -14.48
N PHE A 341 -9.24 2.70 -14.10
CA PHE A 341 -7.83 3.09 -13.98
C PHE A 341 -7.14 3.30 -15.34
N ARG A 342 -7.52 2.53 -16.35
CA ARG A 342 -7.02 2.71 -17.73
C ARG A 342 -7.56 3.96 -18.38
N ASP A 343 -8.77 4.37 -18.04
CA ASP A 343 -9.43 5.55 -18.63
C ASP A 343 -8.84 6.88 -18.10
N VAL A 344 -8.09 6.84 -16.98
CA VAL A 344 -7.39 8.02 -16.46
C VAL A 344 -6.02 8.14 -17.13
N SER A 345 -5.87 9.20 -17.95
CA SER A 345 -4.61 9.52 -18.63
C SER A 345 -3.71 10.40 -17.77
N GLU A 346 -2.41 10.05 -17.68
CA GLU A 346 -1.39 10.76 -16.91
C GLU A 346 -0.10 10.89 -17.74
N SER A 347 0.23 12.08 -18.27
CA SER A 347 1.51 12.40 -18.93
C SER A 347 2.01 11.30 -19.88
N GLY A 348 1.14 10.84 -20.79
CA GLY A 348 1.47 9.83 -21.83
C GLY A 348 1.39 8.36 -21.36
N SER A 349 0.91 8.11 -20.14
CA SER A 349 0.58 6.78 -19.60
C SER A 349 -0.82 6.80 -18.99
N THR A 350 -1.27 5.69 -18.42
CA THR A 350 -2.52 5.63 -17.67
C THR A 350 -2.25 5.55 -16.17
N LEU A 351 -3.27 5.81 -15.36
CA LEU A 351 -3.18 5.59 -13.91
C LEU A 351 -2.85 4.12 -13.60
N LEU A 352 -3.35 3.16 -14.41
CA LEU A 352 -3.04 1.75 -14.26
C LEU A 352 -1.54 1.46 -14.49
N ASP A 353 -0.95 2.05 -15.54
CA ASP A 353 0.48 1.83 -15.84
C ASP A 353 1.41 2.29 -14.71
N ARG A 354 0.94 3.19 -13.86
CA ARG A 354 1.69 3.76 -12.73
C ARG A 354 1.27 3.22 -11.38
N THR A 355 0.26 2.34 -11.34
CA THR A 355 -0.27 1.76 -10.10
C THR A 355 -0.10 0.25 -10.11
N GLN A 356 0.69 -0.28 -9.19
CA GLN A 356 0.75 -1.71 -8.91
C GLN A 356 -0.50 -2.11 -8.14
N ILE A 357 -1.30 -3.01 -8.67
CA ILE A 357 -2.50 -3.51 -8.01
C ILE A 357 -2.30 -4.99 -7.69
N LEU A 358 -2.05 -5.29 -6.41
CA LEU A 358 -2.02 -6.65 -5.89
C LEU A 358 -3.45 -7.04 -5.49
N TYR A 359 -3.97 -8.11 -6.06
CA TYR A 359 -5.29 -8.67 -5.74
C TYR A 359 -5.13 -10.14 -5.36
N GLY A 360 -5.68 -10.54 -4.22
CA GLY A 360 -5.55 -11.94 -3.80
C GLY A 360 -6.00 -12.25 -2.39
N SER A 361 -5.66 -13.44 -1.94
CA SER A 361 -6.04 -13.97 -0.63
C SER A 361 -4.89 -14.69 0.07
N CYS A 362 -4.98 -14.79 1.40
CA CYS A 362 -4.18 -15.71 2.22
C CYS A 362 -4.76 -17.12 2.33
N LEU A 363 -5.89 -17.39 1.69
CA LEU A 363 -6.47 -18.73 1.59
C LEU A 363 -6.39 -19.19 0.14
N GLY A 364 -5.62 -20.24 -0.11
CA GLY A 364 -5.55 -20.91 -1.42
C GLY A 364 -6.77 -21.80 -1.68
N ASN A 365 -7.39 -22.29 -0.61
CA ASN A 365 -8.67 -23.00 -0.67
C ASN A 365 -9.40 -22.81 0.66
N ALA A 366 -10.50 -22.08 0.63
CA ALA A 366 -11.28 -21.76 1.84
C ALA A 366 -12.01 -22.99 2.41
N ASN A 367 -12.47 -23.93 1.57
CA ASN A 367 -13.19 -25.12 2.04
C ASN A 367 -12.30 -26.03 2.92
N SER A 368 -11.02 -26.05 2.66
CA SER A 368 -10.02 -26.80 3.47
C SER A 368 -9.17 -25.91 4.37
N HIS A 369 -9.38 -24.61 4.37
CA HIS A 369 -8.54 -23.60 5.04
C HIS A 369 -7.05 -23.70 4.63
N SER A 370 -6.77 -24.15 3.41
CA SER A 370 -5.40 -24.22 2.90
C SER A 370 -4.82 -22.82 2.72
N THR A 371 -3.63 -22.59 3.23
CA THR A 371 -2.85 -21.36 3.06
C THR A 371 -1.73 -21.53 2.03
N ARG A 372 -1.82 -22.57 1.20
CA ARG A 372 -0.88 -22.87 0.12
C ARG A 372 -1.48 -22.53 -1.23
N ASN A 373 -0.61 -22.30 -2.21
CA ASN A 373 -1.00 -21.98 -3.58
C ASN A 373 -2.04 -20.85 -3.60
N LEU A 374 -1.61 -19.67 -3.09
CA LEU A 374 -2.50 -18.53 -2.90
C LEU A 374 -2.95 -17.96 -4.24
N PRO A 375 -4.24 -17.60 -4.39
CA PRO A 375 -4.73 -16.93 -5.58
C PRO A 375 -4.26 -15.49 -5.60
N ILE A 376 -3.22 -15.21 -6.36
CA ILE A 376 -2.56 -13.91 -6.47
C ILE A 376 -2.60 -13.42 -7.92
N LEU A 377 -2.97 -12.16 -8.08
CA LEU A 377 -2.95 -11.42 -9.34
C LEU A 377 -2.26 -10.08 -9.09
N LEU A 378 -1.32 -9.72 -9.96
CA LEU A 378 -0.70 -8.40 -10.02
C LEU A 378 -1.10 -7.71 -11.32
N ALA A 379 -1.68 -6.50 -11.24
CA ALA A 379 -2.02 -5.69 -12.41
C ALA A 379 -1.29 -4.35 -12.42
N GLY A 380 -1.06 -3.79 -13.59
CA GLY A 380 -0.49 -2.46 -13.80
C GLY A 380 0.96 -2.30 -13.33
N GLY A 381 1.33 -1.10 -12.93
CA GLY A 381 2.64 -0.79 -12.32
C GLY A 381 3.83 -0.83 -13.26
N GLY A 382 3.62 -0.97 -14.58
CA GLY A 382 4.69 -0.99 -15.58
C GLY A 382 5.46 -2.31 -15.67
N PHE A 383 4.92 -3.40 -15.13
CA PHE A 383 5.46 -4.74 -15.29
C PHE A 383 5.15 -5.33 -16.67
N LYS A 384 5.93 -6.31 -17.11
CA LYS A 384 5.62 -7.11 -18.28
C LYS A 384 4.53 -8.11 -17.95
N HIS A 385 3.31 -7.76 -18.30
CA HIS A 385 2.12 -8.58 -18.05
C HIS A 385 1.70 -9.44 -19.25
N GLY A 386 0.60 -10.17 -19.07
CA GLY A 386 -0.07 -10.98 -20.09
C GLY A 386 0.13 -12.47 -19.91
N GLY A 387 0.61 -12.90 -18.73
CA GLY A 387 0.94 -14.27 -18.46
C GLY A 387 0.29 -14.88 -17.22
N HIS A 388 0.51 -16.19 -17.10
CA HIS A 388 0.34 -16.94 -15.87
C HIS A 388 1.72 -17.51 -15.52
N LEU A 389 2.22 -17.18 -14.34
CA LEU A 389 3.49 -17.68 -13.84
C LEU A 389 3.22 -18.76 -12.82
N ALA A 390 3.55 -20.00 -13.18
CA ALA A 390 3.40 -21.16 -12.31
C ALA A 390 4.75 -21.51 -11.68
N PHE A 391 4.77 -21.62 -10.36
CA PHE A 391 5.86 -22.12 -9.55
C PHE A 391 5.51 -23.50 -9.01
N ASP A 392 6.44 -24.13 -8.28
CA ASP A 392 6.22 -25.44 -7.70
C ASP A 392 5.10 -25.41 -6.63
N GLU A 393 3.97 -26.06 -6.92
CA GLU A 393 2.85 -26.14 -6.00
C GLU A 393 3.10 -27.07 -4.80
N ALA A 394 4.04 -28.02 -4.94
CA ALA A 394 4.44 -28.88 -3.83
C ALA A 394 5.39 -28.15 -2.87
N ASN A 395 6.25 -27.26 -3.39
CA ASN A 395 7.20 -26.46 -2.62
C ASN A 395 7.04 -24.98 -2.96
N ASN A 396 5.98 -24.38 -2.46
CA ASN A 396 5.62 -23.02 -2.83
C ASN A 396 6.77 -22.01 -2.64
N THR A 397 6.93 -21.14 -3.63
CA THR A 397 7.80 -19.97 -3.54
C THR A 397 7.21 -18.96 -2.55
N PRO A 398 8.02 -18.33 -1.69
CA PRO A 398 7.52 -17.30 -0.80
C PRO A 398 6.85 -16.14 -1.55
N LEU A 399 5.59 -15.80 -1.21
CA LEU A 399 4.89 -14.66 -1.76
C LEU A 399 5.66 -13.35 -1.51
N ALA A 400 6.43 -13.29 -0.44
CA ALA A 400 7.29 -12.17 -0.11
C ALA A 400 8.35 -11.87 -1.19
N ASN A 401 8.70 -12.83 -2.08
CA ASN A 401 9.57 -12.57 -3.23
C ASN A 401 8.91 -11.61 -4.24
N LEU A 402 7.58 -11.74 -4.44
CA LEU A 402 6.81 -10.79 -5.22
C LEU A 402 6.82 -9.42 -4.55
N PHE A 403 6.70 -9.37 -3.22
CA PHE A 403 6.72 -8.10 -2.48
C PHE A 403 8.07 -7.37 -2.62
N VAL A 404 9.20 -8.07 -2.59
CA VAL A 404 10.51 -7.46 -2.86
C VAL A 404 10.56 -6.87 -4.27
N THR A 405 10.09 -7.61 -5.28
CA THR A 405 10.02 -7.13 -6.67
C THR A 405 9.16 -5.87 -6.78
N MET A 406 7.98 -5.86 -6.14
CA MET A 406 7.07 -4.71 -6.13
C MET A 406 7.68 -3.50 -5.42
N LEU A 407 8.30 -3.69 -4.26
CA LEU A 407 8.93 -2.64 -3.48
C LEU A 407 10.12 -2.00 -4.22
N GLN A 408 10.98 -2.81 -4.85
CA GLN A 408 12.08 -2.31 -5.68
C GLN A 408 11.57 -1.49 -6.87
N THR A 409 10.49 -1.95 -7.50
CA THR A 409 9.85 -1.20 -8.61
C THR A 409 9.27 0.14 -8.14
N LEU A 410 8.82 0.25 -6.89
CA LEU A 410 8.42 1.53 -6.27
C LEU A 410 9.60 2.43 -5.95
N GLY A 411 10.83 1.91 -5.91
CA GLY A 411 12.05 2.64 -5.58
C GLY A 411 12.61 2.36 -4.19
N ALA A 412 12.04 1.41 -3.46
CA ALA A 412 12.58 1.00 -2.17
C ALA A 412 13.94 0.31 -2.33
N GLN A 413 14.90 0.70 -1.52
CA GLN A 413 16.23 0.10 -1.48
C GLN A 413 16.21 -1.11 -0.53
N THR A 414 15.65 -2.20 -0.99
CA THR A 414 15.57 -3.46 -0.22
C THR A 414 15.79 -4.66 -1.11
N ASP A 415 16.51 -5.65 -0.63
CA ASP A 415 16.73 -6.97 -1.23
C ASP A 415 16.02 -8.09 -0.47
N HIS A 416 15.42 -7.75 0.68
CA HIS A 416 14.73 -8.68 1.55
C HIS A 416 13.47 -8.07 2.18
N PHE A 417 12.44 -8.88 2.32
CA PHE A 417 11.22 -8.57 3.07
C PHE A 417 10.61 -9.84 3.66
N SER A 418 10.32 -9.85 4.97
CA SER A 418 9.70 -11.00 5.65
C SER A 418 10.39 -12.32 5.31
N SER A 419 9.67 -13.29 4.78
CA SER A 419 10.16 -14.62 4.41
C SER A 419 10.78 -14.70 3.01
N SER A 420 11.09 -13.56 2.37
CA SER A 420 11.64 -13.60 1.00
C SER A 420 13.01 -14.24 0.93
N THR A 421 13.27 -14.90 -0.19
CA THR A 421 14.58 -15.48 -0.55
C THR A 421 15.23 -14.73 -1.71
N GLY A 422 14.65 -13.61 -2.12
CA GLY A 422 15.07 -12.75 -3.23
C GLY A 422 13.87 -12.14 -3.94
N THR A 423 14.03 -11.76 -5.21
CA THR A 423 12.96 -11.25 -6.08
C THR A 423 12.20 -12.37 -6.79
N LEU A 424 11.01 -12.07 -7.30
CA LEU A 424 10.27 -12.98 -8.17
C LEU A 424 10.65 -12.71 -9.63
N LYS A 425 11.03 -13.77 -10.38
CA LYS A 425 11.39 -13.67 -11.78
C LYS A 425 10.17 -13.75 -12.72
N GLY A 426 10.30 -13.20 -13.93
CA GLY A 426 9.28 -13.29 -14.98
C GLY A 426 8.36 -12.07 -15.09
N LEU A 427 8.64 -11.01 -14.32
CA LEU A 427 7.92 -9.73 -14.35
C LEU A 427 8.78 -8.57 -14.88
N GLU A 428 9.98 -8.85 -15.35
CA GLU A 428 10.92 -7.85 -15.85
C GLU A 428 10.34 -7.15 -17.08
N ALA A 429 10.44 -5.80 -17.09
CA ALA A 429 9.93 -4.94 -18.16
C ALA A 429 10.78 -5.04 -19.44
#